data_1607ae94100a3dafd9969f3054063be8
#
_entry.id   1607ae94100a3dafd9969f3054063be8
#
_cell.length_a   1.000
_cell.length_b   1.000
_cell.length_c   1.000
_cell.angle_alpha   90.00
_cell.angle_beta   90.00
_cell.angle_gamma   90.00
#
_symmetry.space_group_name_H-M   'P 1'
#
loop_
_entity.id
_entity.type
_entity.pdbx_description
1 polymer ?
#
loop_
_entity_poly.entity_id
_entity_poly.type
_entity_poly.pdbx_seq_one_letter_code
_entity_poly.pdbx_strand_id
1 'polypeptide(L)'
;MNILIIGHKDHGKDEVGLRLGQLLGCKYLSSSLFMCERAVLPTLAPLYGYATVKDCYDDRDNHRQEWFDLIYAYNRKSPTRTADELLAEASIYVGMRNRIEFDANLDKGNFDVVLWVDASKRKPKEYTCPWNLLRKTQTT
;
A
#
# COMPACT_ATOMS: atom_id res chain seq x y z
N MET A 1 14.91 7.83 7.71
CA MET A 1 13.56 7.85 8.32
C MET A 1 12.59 7.23 7.34
N ASN A 2 11.83 6.25 7.80
CA ASN A 2 10.83 5.59 6.98
C ASN A 2 9.42 6.04 7.39
N ILE A 3 8.59 6.37 6.41
CA ILE A 3 7.26 6.93 6.60
C ILE A 3 6.22 6.02 5.95
N LEU A 4 5.19 5.67 6.71
CA LEU A 4 4.02 4.96 6.21
C LEU A 4 2.86 5.94 6.03
N ILE A 5 2.27 5.97 4.84
CA ILE A 5 1.10 6.77 4.53
C ILE A 5 -0.08 5.83 4.28
N ILE A 6 -1.13 5.98 5.09
CA ILE A 6 -2.34 5.18 5.02
C ILE A 6 -3.58 6.08 4.93
N GLY A 7 -4.70 5.49 4.56
CA GLY A 7 -5.98 6.19 4.43
C GLY A 7 -6.92 5.44 3.49
N HIS A 8 -8.12 5.97 3.33
CA HIS A 8 -9.11 5.39 2.43
C HIS A 8 -8.73 5.56 0.96
N LYS A 9 -9.29 4.71 0.12
CA LYS A 9 -9.12 4.81 -1.33
C LYS A 9 -9.52 6.20 -1.82
N ASP A 10 -8.75 6.73 -2.77
CA ASP A 10 -8.99 8.02 -3.42
C ASP A 10 -8.95 9.24 -2.47
N HIS A 11 -8.39 9.12 -1.27
CA HIS A 11 -8.20 10.24 -0.36
C HIS A 11 -6.88 11.01 -0.57
N GLY A 12 -6.15 10.72 -1.63
CA GLY A 12 -4.96 11.50 -2.01
C GLY A 12 -3.66 11.04 -1.39
N LYS A 13 -3.54 9.78 -0.99
CA LYS A 13 -2.33 9.23 -0.39
C LYS A 13 -1.09 9.36 -1.29
N ASP A 14 -1.23 9.06 -2.58
CA ASP A 14 -0.10 9.14 -3.51
C ASP A 14 0.36 10.59 -3.71
N GLU A 15 -0.55 11.53 -3.77
CA GLU A 15 -0.24 12.96 -3.86
C GLU A 15 0.56 13.42 -2.63
N VAL A 16 0.14 13.02 -1.43
CA VAL A 16 0.86 13.32 -0.19
C VAL A 16 2.24 12.67 -0.22
N GLY A 17 2.35 11.42 -0.66
CA GLY A 17 3.61 10.72 -0.80
C GLY A 17 4.58 11.43 -1.74
N LEU A 18 4.09 11.85 -2.91
CA LEU A 18 4.88 12.59 -3.88
C LEU A 18 5.41 13.90 -3.31
N ARG A 19 4.54 14.72 -2.72
CA ARG A 19 4.91 16.01 -2.16
C ARG A 19 5.87 15.87 -0.97
N LEU A 20 5.61 14.93 -0.10
CA LEU A 20 6.47 14.67 1.04
C LEU A 20 7.86 14.20 0.59
N GLY A 21 7.91 13.34 -0.43
CA GLY A 21 9.17 12.91 -1.03
C GLY A 21 9.96 14.07 -1.61
N GLN A 22 9.30 14.99 -2.29
CA GLN A 22 9.94 16.20 -2.82
C GLN A 22 10.49 17.09 -1.70
N LEU A 23 9.71 17.28 -0.63
CA LEU A 23 10.12 18.11 0.51
C LEU A 23 11.29 17.51 1.28
N LEU A 24 11.31 16.19 1.46
CA LEU A 24 12.32 15.50 2.25
C LEU A 24 13.51 14.99 1.41
N GLY A 25 13.43 15.11 0.09
CA GLY A 25 14.47 14.62 -0.80
C GLY A 25 14.59 13.09 -0.81
N CYS A 26 13.47 12.38 -0.68
CA CYS A 26 13.45 10.92 -0.70
C CYS A 26 12.37 10.39 -1.65
N LYS A 27 12.46 9.08 -1.96
CA LYS A 27 11.56 8.43 -2.90
C LYS A 27 10.35 7.84 -2.17
N TYR A 28 9.17 7.96 -2.78
CA TYR A 28 7.99 7.24 -2.36
C TYR A 28 7.64 6.14 -3.36
N LEU A 29 6.99 5.07 -2.88
CA LEU A 29 6.42 4.03 -3.73
C LEU A 29 5.02 3.67 -3.24
N SER A 30 4.10 3.50 -4.19
CA SER A 30 2.78 2.93 -3.93
C SER A 30 2.90 1.42 -3.78
N SER A 31 2.39 0.88 -2.68
CA SER A 31 2.44 -0.56 -2.43
C SER A 31 1.65 -1.35 -3.45
N SER A 32 0.51 -0.83 -3.92
CA SER A 32 -0.30 -1.52 -4.91
C SER A 32 0.40 -1.62 -6.27
N LEU A 33 1.08 -0.57 -6.70
CA LEU A 33 1.87 -0.61 -7.94
C LEU A 33 3.10 -1.52 -7.78
N PHE A 34 3.77 -1.44 -6.65
CA PHE A 34 4.91 -2.30 -6.33
C PHE A 34 4.53 -3.78 -6.35
N MET A 35 3.40 -4.13 -5.73
CA MET A 35 2.89 -5.50 -5.70
C MET A 35 2.32 -5.95 -7.04
N CYS A 36 1.80 -5.03 -7.84
CA CYS A 36 1.39 -5.35 -9.21
C CYS A 36 2.56 -5.93 -9.98
N GLU A 37 3.69 -5.28 -9.95
CA GLU A 37 4.88 -5.72 -10.67
C GLU A 37 5.43 -7.05 -10.13
N ARG A 38 5.49 -7.21 -8.81
CA ARG A 38 6.19 -8.33 -8.18
C ARG A 38 5.34 -9.57 -7.97
N ALA A 39 4.07 -9.41 -7.59
CA ALA A 39 3.22 -10.53 -7.18
C ALA A 39 2.08 -10.83 -8.15
N VAL A 40 1.55 -9.83 -8.83
CA VAL A 40 0.30 -9.96 -9.60
C VAL A 40 0.58 -10.18 -11.07
N LEU A 41 1.36 -9.32 -11.70
CA LEU A 41 1.65 -9.37 -13.13
C LEU A 41 2.22 -10.72 -13.59
N PRO A 42 3.19 -11.33 -12.88
CA PRO A 42 3.73 -12.62 -13.32
C PRO A 42 2.69 -13.72 -13.45
N THR A 43 1.63 -13.69 -12.63
CA THR A 43 0.55 -14.68 -12.66
C THR A 43 -0.56 -14.30 -13.62
N LEU A 44 -0.99 -13.04 -13.63
CA LEU A 44 -2.15 -12.60 -14.41
C LEU A 44 -1.83 -12.26 -15.86
N ALA A 45 -0.60 -11.86 -16.17
CA ALA A 45 -0.21 -11.51 -17.54
C ALA A 45 -0.45 -12.64 -18.55
N PRO A 46 -0.05 -13.90 -18.26
CA PRO A 46 -0.33 -15.02 -19.18
C PRO A 46 -1.83 -15.32 -19.33
N LEU A 47 -2.62 -15.05 -18.27
CA LEU A 47 -4.05 -15.34 -18.27
C LEU A 47 -4.87 -14.30 -19.04
N TYR A 48 -4.50 -13.02 -18.94
CA TYR A 48 -5.29 -11.91 -19.45
C TYR A 48 -4.58 -11.12 -20.56
N GLY A 49 -3.36 -11.51 -20.92
CA GLY A 49 -2.65 -10.91 -22.04
C GLY A 49 -2.12 -9.50 -21.78
N TYR A 50 -1.81 -9.17 -20.51
CA TYR A 50 -1.23 -7.86 -20.19
C TYR A 50 0.17 -7.72 -20.80
N ALA A 51 0.38 -6.64 -21.54
CA ALA A 51 1.69 -6.34 -22.13
C ALA A 51 2.58 -5.53 -21.16
N THR A 52 1.98 -4.74 -20.28
CA THR A 52 2.70 -3.84 -19.37
C THR A 52 2.15 -3.91 -17.94
N VAL A 53 2.94 -3.44 -16.98
CA VAL A 53 2.51 -3.28 -15.58
C VAL A 53 1.29 -2.34 -15.51
N LYS A 54 1.28 -1.28 -16.31
CA LYS A 54 0.18 -0.33 -16.34
C LYS A 54 -1.13 -0.98 -16.78
N ASP A 55 -1.10 -1.84 -17.79
CA ASP A 55 -2.30 -2.57 -18.24
C ASP A 55 -2.91 -3.40 -17.11
N CYS A 56 -2.07 -4.13 -16.39
CA CYS A 56 -2.49 -4.93 -15.25
C CYS A 56 -3.03 -4.06 -14.11
N TYR A 57 -2.34 -2.99 -13.78
CA TYR A 57 -2.72 -2.09 -12.70
C TYR A 57 -4.06 -1.38 -13.00
N ASP A 58 -4.25 -0.91 -14.22
CA ASP A 58 -5.48 -0.21 -14.62
C ASP A 58 -6.71 -1.16 -14.62
N ASP A 59 -6.48 -2.46 -14.81
CA ASP A 59 -7.56 -3.47 -14.83
C ASP A 59 -7.81 -4.11 -13.45
N ARG A 60 -7.17 -3.62 -12.39
CA ARG A 60 -7.23 -4.24 -11.06
C ARG A 60 -8.63 -4.33 -10.45
N ASP A 61 -9.49 -3.37 -10.76
CA ASP A 61 -10.85 -3.37 -10.24
C ASP A 61 -11.69 -4.54 -10.75
N ASN A 62 -11.33 -5.11 -11.90
CA ASN A 62 -11.98 -6.29 -12.47
C ASN A 62 -11.47 -7.61 -11.87
N HIS A 63 -10.38 -7.57 -11.11
CA HIS A 63 -9.70 -8.76 -10.59
C HIS A 63 -9.32 -8.63 -9.11
N ARG A 64 -10.15 -7.98 -8.31
CA ARG A 64 -9.83 -7.67 -6.90
C ARG A 64 -9.55 -8.91 -6.07
N GLN A 65 -10.33 -9.99 -6.26
CA GLN A 65 -10.14 -11.21 -5.49
C GLN A 65 -8.81 -11.88 -5.86
N GLU A 66 -8.48 -11.93 -7.14
CA GLU A 66 -7.21 -12.50 -7.59
C GLU A 66 -6.02 -11.70 -7.06
N TRP A 67 -6.11 -10.39 -7.06
CA TRP A 67 -5.12 -9.50 -6.47
C TRP A 67 -4.94 -9.76 -4.99
N PHE A 68 -6.04 -9.84 -4.26
CA PHE A 68 -6.02 -10.11 -2.82
C PHE A 68 -5.32 -11.44 -2.54
N ASP A 69 -5.69 -12.49 -3.25
CA ASP A 69 -5.14 -13.84 -3.05
C ASP A 69 -3.63 -13.88 -3.34
N LEU A 70 -3.20 -13.23 -4.41
CA LEU A 70 -1.78 -13.19 -4.80
C LEU A 70 -0.94 -12.40 -3.81
N ILE A 71 -1.43 -11.26 -3.34
CA ILE A 71 -0.73 -10.44 -2.34
C ILE A 71 -0.69 -11.18 -1.00
N TYR A 72 -1.79 -11.80 -0.60
CA TYR A 72 -1.84 -12.62 0.61
C TYR A 72 -0.80 -13.76 0.56
N ALA A 73 -0.75 -14.49 -0.55
CA ALA A 73 0.22 -15.56 -0.73
C ALA A 73 1.67 -15.05 -0.69
N TYR A 74 1.92 -13.88 -1.24
CA TYR A 74 3.25 -13.24 -1.24
C TYR A 74 3.75 -12.94 0.17
N ASN A 75 2.87 -12.46 1.04
CA ASN A 75 3.20 -12.09 2.42
C ASN A 75 2.99 -13.23 3.43
N ARG A 76 2.57 -14.41 2.98
CA ARG A 76 2.16 -15.50 3.87
C ARG A 76 3.25 -15.96 4.84
N LYS A 77 4.49 -16.05 4.37
CA LYS A 77 5.63 -16.53 5.19
C LYS A 77 6.21 -15.41 6.06
N SER A 78 6.05 -14.17 5.65
CA SER A 78 6.54 -13.01 6.39
C SER A 78 5.59 -11.83 6.16
N PRO A 79 4.87 -11.37 7.17
CA PRO A 79 3.95 -10.24 7.03
C PRO A 79 4.66 -8.90 6.79
N THR A 80 5.98 -8.85 6.91
CA THR A 80 6.76 -7.65 6.61
C THR A 80 7.45 -7.70 5.24
N ARG A 81 7.25 -8.75 4.46
CA ARG A 81 7.98 -8.96 3.21
C ARG A 81 7.84 -7.79 2.23
N THR A 82 6.61 -7.35 1.97
CA THR A 82 6.37 -6.24 1.04
C THR A 82 7.06 -4.97 1.51
N ALA A 83 6.92 -4.64 2.80
CA ALA A 83 7.54 -3.44 3.35
C ALA A 83 9.06 -3.54 3.34
N ASP A 84 9.62 -4.69 3.70
CA ASP A 84 11.07 -4.89 3.66
C ASP A 84 11.64 -4.66 2.26
N GLU A 85 10.99 -5.21 1.24
CA GLU A 85 11.41 -5.05 -0.15
C GLU A 85 11.20 -3.63 -0.68
N LEU A 86 10.07 -3.01 -0.38
CA LEU A 86 9.78 -1.65 -0.80
C LEU A 86 10.71 -0.65 -0.13
N LEU A 87 10.96 -0.79 1.16
CA LEU A 87 11.83 0.11 1.91
C LEU A 87 13.32 -0.05 1.56
N ALA A 88 13.70 -1.10 0.86
CA ALA A 88 15.02 -1.21 0.26
C ALA A 88 15.21 -0.23 -0.91
N GLU A 89 14.11 0.23 -1.53
CA GLU A 89 14.14 1.11 -2.70
C GLU A 89 13.63 2.52 -2.41
N ALA A 90 12.83 2.71 -1.34
CA ALA A 90 12.20 3.99 -1.02
C ALA A 90 12.11 4.20 0.48
N SER A 91 11.84 5.43 0.91
CA SER A 91 11.66 5.77 2.33
C SER A 91 10.21 6.05 2.69
N ILE A 92 9.34 6.16 1.71
CA ILE A 92 7.91 6.43 1.91
C ILE A 92 7.11 5.29 1.29
N TYR A 93 6.36 4.60 2.14
CA TYR A 93 5.47 3.50 1.77
C TYR A 93 4.04 4.03 1.75
N VAL A 94 3.37 3.96 0.60
CA VAL A 94 2.00 4.43 0.46
C VAL A 94 1.05 3.24 0.32
N GLY A 95 0.08 3.15 1.22
CA GLY A 95 -1.07 2.28 1.04
C GLY A 95 -0.98 0.88 1.65
N MET A 96 -0.88 0.75 2.96
CA MET A 96 -1.01 -0.53 3.67
C MET A 96 -2.45 -0.72 4.15
N ARG A 97 -3.03 -1.91 3.97
CA ARG A 97 -4.44 -2.18 4.28
C ARG A 97 -4.67 -3.35 5.23
N ASN A 98 -3.69 -4.20 5.43
CA ASN A 98 -3.83 -5.41 6.23
C ASN A 98 -3.35 -5.14 7.66
N ARG A 99 -4.20 -5.44 8.66
CA ARG A 99 -3.87 -5.19 10.06
C ARG A 99 -2.71 -6.03 10.56
N ILE A 100 -2.63 -7.29 10.14
CA ILE A 100 -1.54 -8.19 10.54
C ILE A 100 -0.20 -7.65 10.00
N GLU A 101 -0.19 -7.24 8.74
CA GLU A 101 0.96 -6.62 8.11
C GLU A 101 1.37 -5.33 8.81
N PHE A 102 0.40 -4.47 9.13
CA PHE A 102 0.62 -3.23 9.84
C PHE A 102 1.26 -3.45 11.22
N ASP A 103 0.65 -4.31 12.03
CA ASP A 103 1.15 -4.59 13.38
C ASP A 103 2.55 -5.20 13.33
N ALA A 104 2.81 -6.14 12.43
CA ALA A 104 4.11 -6.76 12.28
C ALA A 104 5.21 -5.76 11.89
N ASN A 105 4.88 -4.81 11.00
CA ASN A 105 5.82 -3.78 10.58
C ASN A 105 6.11 -2.76 11.69
N LEU A 106 5.11 -2.40 12.48
CA LEU A 106 5.33 -1.52 13.64
C LEU A 106 6.18 -2.22 14.69
N ASP A 107 5.90 -3.50 14.98
CA ASP A 107 6.67 -4.27 15.96
C ASP A 107 8.14 -4.43 15.53
N LYS A 108 8.36 -4.59 14.24
CA LYS A 108 9.72 -4.70 13.68
C LYS A 108 10.47 -3.37 13.67
N GLY A 109 9.76 -2.24 13.79
CA GLY A 109 10.36 -0.92 13.73
C GLY A 109 10.66 -0.44 12.31
N ASN A 110 9.95 -0.94 11.30
CA ASN A 110 10.16 -0.55 9.91
C ASN A 110 9.75 0.89 9.61
N PHE A 111 8.85 1.47 10.41
CA PHE A 111 8.37 2.82 10.20
C PHE A 111 8.61 3.71 11.41
N ASP A 112 9.15 4.88 11.16
CA ASP A 112 9.39 5.92 12.19
C ASP A 112 8.16 6.81 12.37
N VAL A 113 7.39 7.01 11.29
CA VAL A 113 6.22 7.88 11.27
C VAL A 113 5.09 7.18 10.49
N VAL A 114 3.88 7.25 11.01
CA VAL A 114 2.66 6.81 10.34
C VAL A 114 1.75 8.01 10.14
N LEU A 115 1.41 8.30 8.88
CA LEU A 115 0.53 9.41 8.52
C LEU A 115 -0.80 8.86 8.00
N TRP A 116 -1.89 9.37 8.57
CA TRP A 116 -3.23 9.09 8.09
C TRP A 116 -3.73 10.26 7.24
N VAL A 117 -4.03 9.97 5.97
CA VAL A 117 -4.61 10.96 5.06
C VAL A 117 -6.12 10.81 5.06
N ASP A 118 -6.81 11.86 5.47
CA ASP A 118 -8.27 11.88 5.57
C ASP A 118 -8.87 13.01 4.72
N ALA A 119 -9.56 12.64 3.65
CA ALA A 119 -10.32 13.55 2.81
C ALA A 119 -11.84 13.29 2.93
N SER A 120 -12.30 12.78 4.07
CA SER A 120 -13.70 12.38 4.27
C SER A 120 -14.71 13.52 4.11
N LYS A 121 -14.27 14.77 4.21
CA LYS A 121 -15.10 15.95 3.93
C LYS A 121 -15.38 16.15 2.43
N ARG A 122 -14.55 15.57 1.55
CA ARG A 122 -14.63 15.70 0.09
C ARG A 122 -14.96 14.40 -0.61
N LYS A 123 -14.61 13.28 -0.02
CA LYS A 123 -14.67 11.95 -0.61
C LYS A 123 -15.32 10.96 0.36
N PRO A 124 -16.12 9.99 -0.13
CA PRO A 124 -16.70 8.97 0.74
C PRO A 124 -15.62 8.05 1.31
N LYS A 125 -15.89 7.52 2.50
CA LYS A 125 -15.05 6.50 3.14
C LYS A 125 -15.34 5.13 2.54
N GLU A 126 -14.31 4.29 2.48
CA GLU A 126 -14.49 2.88 2.13
C GLU A 126 -15.20 2.12 3.26
N TYR A 127 -16.21 1.33 2.91
CA TYR A 127 -16.93 0.52 3.90
C TYR A 127 -16.12 -0.68 4.40
N THR A 128 -15.24 -1.21 3.56
CA THR A 128 -14.48 -2.43 3.84
C THR A 128 -13.07 -2.17 4.37
N CYS A 129 -12.73 -0.91 4.62
CA CYS A 129 -11.40 -0.57 5.08
C CYS A 129 -11.22 -0.93 6.57
N PRO A 130 -10.30 -1.83 6.92
CA PRO A 130 -10.07 -2.20 8.33
C PRO A 130 -9.43 -1.08 9.18
N TRP A 131 -9.10 0.05 8.58
CA TRP A 131 -8.37 1.14 9.20
C TRP A 131 -9.16 1.93 10.24
N ASN A 132 -10.45 1.66 10.39
CA ASN A 132 -11.22 2.22 11.49
C ASN A 132 -10.63 1.91 12.87
N LEU A 133 -9.85 0.83 12.95
CA LEU A 133 -9.13 0.46 14.17
C LEU A 133 -7.89 1.34 14.41
N LEU A 134 -7.30 1.91 13.35
CA LEU A 134 -6.13 2.78 13.46
C LEU A 134 -6.46 4.17 13.97
N ARG A 135 -7.65 4.66 13.72
CA ARG A 135 -8.11 5.95 14.25
C ARG A 135 -8.06 5.97 15.78
N LYS A 136 -8.31 4.85 16.42
CA LYS A 136 -8.24 4.76 17.89
C LYS A 136 -6.83 4.82 18.43
N THR A 137 -5.84 4.43 17.64
CA THR A 137 -4.43 4.47 18.06
C THR A 137 -3.78 5.82 17.76
N GLN A 138 -4.34 6.63 16.86
CA GLN A 138 -3.80 7.95 16.50
C GLN A 138 -4.36 9.07 17.37
N THR A 139 -5.49 8.87 18.02
CA THR A 139 -6.13 9.86 18.88
C THR A 139 -5.71 9.74 20.36
N THR A 140 -4.89 8.80 20.63
CA THR A 140 -4.28 8.61 21.96
C THR A 140 -2.80 8.98 21.93
#